data_be4da05b4919f97613ed8d5eb0d64621
#
_entry.id   be4da05b4919f97613ed8d5eb0d64621
#
_cell.length_a   1.000
_cell.length_b   1.000
_cell.length_c   1.000
_cell.angle_alpha   90.00
_cell.angle_beta   90.00
_cell.angle_gamma   90.00
#
_symmetry.space_group_name_H-M   'P 1'
#
loop_
_entity.id
_entity.type
_entity.pdbx_description
1 polymer ?
#
loop_
_entity_poly.entity_id
_entity_poly.type
_entity_poly.pdbx_seq_one_letter_code
_entity_poly.pdbx_strand_id
1 'polypeptide(L)'
;MRFIFKTRYEQDLLFFKDKHTAFWYGLLLICLLLAPWFVSEYFQTQLIFIFISGLVGLGLMLLAGFTGQMSMGHAAFLAIGAYAEAYLQARGWPFLFSAPIAMLMSAVAGVAIALPALRLTGLYLAIATLAFGFIVEEGLARWEPVTGGNAEIGRAHV
;
A
#
# COMPACT_ATOMS: atom_id res chain seq x y z
N MET A 1 23.64 5.06 -29.98
CA MET A 1 23.40 5.04 -28.52
C MET A 1 24.52 5.79 -27.82
N ARG A 2 24.23 6.95 -27.21
CA ARG A 2 25.22 7.69 -26.42
C ARG A 2 25.16 7.13 -24.99
N PHE A 3 26.18 6.37 -24.58
CA PHE A 3 26.38 6.01 -23.18
C PHE A 3 26.79 7.26 -22.42
N ILE A 4 25.86 7.86 -21.67
CA ILE A 4 26.17 8.96 -20.79
C ILE A 4 26.63 8.36 -19.46
N PHE A 5 27.94 8.34 -19.23
CA PHE A 5 28.51 7.97 -17.92
C PHE A 5 28.08 9.00 -16.89
N LYS A 6 27.23 8.60 -15.96
CA LYS A 6 26.81 9.42 -14.82
C LYS A 6 27.88 9.33 -13.73
N THR A 7 28.54 10.43 -13.46
CA THR A 7 29.64 10.51 -12.47
C THR A 7 29.25 11.18 -11.15
N ARG A 8 28.03 11.73 -11.05
CA ARG A 8 27.53 12.40 -9.84
C ARG A 8 26.11 11.95 -9.53
N TYR A 9 25.84 11.71 -8.24
CA TYR A 9 24.53 11.31 -7.70
C TYR A 9 23.40 12.29 -8.06
N GLU A 10 23.70 13.60 -8.09
CA GLU A 10 22.73 14.64 -8.49
C GLU A 10 22.21 14.48 -9.93
N GLN A 11 22.95 13.79 -10.80
CA GLN A 11 22.53 13.53 -12.17
C GLN A 11 21.48 12.43 -12.28
N ASP A 12 21.36 11.58 -11.26
CA ASP A 12 20.34 10.54 -11.16
C ASP A 12 19.01 11.05 -10.63
N LEU A 13 19.03 12.15 -9.86
CA LEU A 13 17.82 12.75 -9.28
C LEU A 13 17.02 13.59 -10.28
N LEU A 14 17.58 13.94 -11.44
CA LEU A 14 16.88 14.72 -12.46
C LEU A 14 16.03 13.82 -13.35
N PHE A 15 14.81 13.50 -12.90
CA PHE A 15 13.82 12.69 -13.64
C PHE A 15 13.44 13.30 -14.99
N PHE A 16 13.53 14.62 -15.17
CA PHE A 16 13.09 15.35 -16.37
C PHE A 16 14.23 15.94 -17.20
N LYS A 17 15.40 15.31 -17.22
CA LYS A 17 16.56 15.84 -17.94
C LYS A 17 16.37 15.87 -19.47
N ASP A 18 15.65 14.91 -20.03
CA ASP A 18 15.42 14.80 -21.47
C ASP A 18 13.95 15.02 -21.79
N LYS A 19 13.69 15.90 -22.78
CA LYS A 19 12.32 16.17 -23.28
C LYS A 19 11.61 14.88 -23.75
N HIS A 20 12.38 13.91 -24.24
CA HIS A 20 11.86 12.59 -24.61
C HIS A 20 11.34 11.80 -23.41
N THR A 21 12.07 11.80 -22.31
CA THR A 21 11.67 11.11 -21.08
C THR A 21 10.42 11.75 -20.47
N ALA A 22 10.39 13.09 -20.41
CA ALA A 22 9.22 13.84 -19.95
C ALA A 22 7.98 13.57 -20.82
N PHE A 23 8.16 13.47 -22.14
CA PHE A 23 7.08 13.16 -23.06
C PHE A 23 6.48 11.76 -22.79
N TRP A 24 7.32 10.74 -22.62
CA TRP A 24 6.85 9.38 -22.35
C TRP A 24 6.14 9.24 -21.00
N TYR A 25 6.67 9.89 -19.95
CA TYR A 25 5.98 9.93 -18.63
C TYR A 25 4.64 10.71 -18.72
N GLY A 26 4.61 11.82 -19.44
CA GLY A 26 3.38 12.58 -19.70
C GLY A 26 2.35 11.77 -20.45
N LEU A 27 2.76 11.05 -21.52
CA LEU A 27 1.89 10.16 -22.28
C LEU A 27 1.32 9.03 -21.40
N LEU A 28 2.17 8.40 -20.59
CA LEU A 28 1.76 7.36 -19.66
C LEU A 28 0.74 7.89 -18.64
N LEU A 29 0.97 9.07 -18.09
CA LEU A 29 0.07 9.69 -17.13
C LEU A 29 -1.30 10.02 -17.77
N ILE A 30 -1.29 10.55 -18.99
CA ILE A 30 -2.51 10.82 -19.76
C ILE A 30 -3.25 9.51 -20.06
N CYS A 31 -2.54 8.47 -20.48
CA CYS A 31 -3.12 7.15 -20.74
C CYS A 31 -3.78 6.56 -19.50
N LEU A 32 -3.12 6.68 -18.32
CA LEU A 32 -3.67 6.25 -17.05
C LEU A 32 -4.91 7.04 -16.62
N LEU A 33 -4.93 8.36 -16.83
CA LEU A 33 -6.10 9.19 -16.52
C LEU A 33 -7.29 8.91 -17.44
N LEU A 34 -7.04 8.53 -18.68
CA LEU A 34 -8.08 8.18 -19.65
C LEU A 34 -8.55 6.71 -19.53
N ALA A 35 -7.75 5.85 -18.92
CA ALA A 35 -8.06 4.43 -18.75
C ALA A 35 -9.48 4.16 -18.20
N PRO A 36 -9.99 4.87 -17.16
CA PRO A 36 -11.32 4.63 -16.62
C PRO A 36 -12.46 4.76 -17.62
N TRP A 37 -12.30 5.57 -18.68
CA TRP A 37 -13.34 5.77 -19.69
C TRP A 37 -13.30 4.77 -20.86
N PHE A 38 -12.14 4.18 -21.14
CA PHE A 38 -11.96 3.29 -22.29
C PHE A 38 -11.85 1.83 -21.91
N VAL A 39 -11.59 1.53 -20.64
CA VAL A 39 -11.29 0.17 -20.17
C VAL A 39 -12.50 -0.39 -19.45
N SER A 40 -12.85 -1.66 -19.67
CA SER A 40 -13.96 -2.32 -18.99
C SER A 40 -13.71 -2.44 -17.49
N GLU A 41 -14.78 -2.54 -16.68
CA GLU A 41 -14.72 -2.64 -15.21
C GLU A 41 -13.79 -3.75 -14.73
N TYR A 42 -13.76 -4.88 -15.42
CA TYR A 42 -12.86 -5.98 -15.10
C TYR A 42 -11.39 -5.56 -15.15
N PHE A 43 -10.96 -4.90 -16.22
CA PHE A 43 -9.57 -4.44 -16.37
C PHE A 43 -9.26 -3.27 -15.41
N GLN A 44 -10.22 -2.41 -15.11
CA GLN A 44 -10.05 -1.35 -14.10
C GLN A 44 -9.74 -1.96 -12.73
N THR A 45 -10.49 -2.98 -12.32
CA THR A 45 -10.24 -3.71 -11.06
C THR A 45 -8.85 -4.32 -11.05
N GLN A 46 -8.41 -4.94 -12.14
CA GLN A 46 -7.06 -5.50 -12.25
C GLN A 46 -5.97 -4.41 -12.12
N LEU A 47 -6.15 -3.27 -12.77
CA LEU A 47 -5.23 -2.14 -12.65
C LEU A 47 -5.13 -1.62 -11.21
N ILE A 48 -6.27 -1.50 -10.51
CA ILE A 48 -6.30 -1.10 -9.10
C ILE A 48 -5.49 -2.08 -8.25
N PHE A 49 -5.68 -3.39 -8.43
CA PHE A 49 -4.90 -4.40 -7.72
C PHE A 49 -3.40 -4.31 -8.00
N ILE A 50 -3.02 -4.05 -9.25
CA ILE A 50 -1.61 -3.88 -9.63
C ILE A 50 -1.01 -2.65 -8.92
N PHE A 51 -1.73 -1.52 -8.88
CA PHE A 51 -1.26 -0.31 -8.21
C PHE A 51 -1.15 -0.49 -6.69
N ILE A 52 -2.15 -1.11 -6.06
CA ILE A 52 -2.11 -1.42 -4.63
C ILE A 52 -0.93 -2.33 -4.32
N SER A 53 -0.76 -3.40 -5.09
CA SER A 53 0.36 -4.34 -4.92
C SER A 53 1.71 -3.67 -5.16
N GLY A 54 1.79 -2.76 -6.12
CA GLY A 54 2.98 -1.94 -6.38
C GLY A 54 3.35 -1.04 -5.20
N LEU A 55 2.37 -0.35 -4.60
CA LEU A 55 2.59 0.48 -3.42
C LEU A 55 3.05 -0.34 -2.21
N VAL A 56 2.44 -1.52 -2.00
CA VAL A 56 2.86 -2.46 -0.96
C VAL A 56 4.30 -2.93 -1.21
N GLY A 57 4.63 -3.28 -2.45
CA GLY A 57 5.97 -3.69 -2.86
C GLY A 57 7.02 -2.61 -2.63
N LEU A 58 6.69 -1.33 -2.93
CA LEU A 58 7.55 -0.20 -2.62
C LEU A 58 7.79 -0.04 -1.12
N GLY A 59 6.75 -0.19 -0.30
CA GLY A 59 6.87 -0.18 1.16
C GLY A 59 7.78 -1.30 1.68
N LEU A 60 7.63 -2.52 1.16
CA LEU A 60 8.51 -3.64 1.48
C LEU A 60 9.95 -3.42 1.02
N MET A 61 10.14 -2.84 -0.18
CA MET A 61 11.47 -2.49 -0.69
C MET A 61 12.18 -1.49 0.21
N LEU A 62 11.48 -0.46 0.70
CA LEU A 62 12.03 0.50 1.64
C LEU A 62 12.44 -0.19 2.95
N LEU A 63 11.59 -1.04 3.49
CA LEU A 63 11.85 -1.74 4.75
C LEU A 63 13.01 -2.75 4.59
N ALA A 64 12.94 -3.64 3.60
CA ALA A 64 13.97 -4.65 3.40
C ALA A 64 15.28 -4.07 2.84
N GLY A 65 15.18 -3.10 1.91
CA GLY A 65 16.35 -2.54 1.21
C GLY A 65 17.15 -1.57 2.06
N PHE A 66 16.49 -0.66 2.80
CA PHE A 66 17.19 0.36 3.58
C PHE A 66 17.47 -0.05 5.02
N THR A 67 16.57 -0.79 5.66
CA THR A 67 16.74 -1.21 7.06
C THR A 67 17.24 -2.64 7.21
N GLY A 68 17.24 -3.43 6.14
CA GLY A 68 17.62 -4.84 6.18
C GLY A 68 16.66 -5.72 6.99
N GLN A 69 15.46 -5.22 7.29
CA GLN A 69 14.49 -5.91 8.12
C GLN A 69 13.50 -6.71 7.25
N MET A 70 13.38 -8.01 7.54
CA MET A 70 12.36 -8.85 6.93
C MET A 70 11.06 -8.73 7.72
N SER A 71 9.99 -8.19 7.10
CA SER A 71 8.66 -8.12 7.69
C SER A 71 7.69 -8.98 6.89
N MET A 72 7.04 -9.94 7.55
CA MET A 72 5.96 -10.74 6.99
C MET A 72 4.55 -10.24 7.38
N GLY A 73 4.48 -9.19 8.21
CA GLY A 73 3.22 -8.60 8.69
C GLY A 73 2.72 -7.41 7.85
N HIS A 74 3.29 -7.15 6.69
CA HIS A 74 2.96 -5.95 5.91
C HIS A 74 1.49 -5.90 5.47
N ALA A 75 0.90 -7.05 5.20
CA ALA A 75 -0.52 -7.19 4.88
C ALA A 75 -1.46 -6.69 5.99
N ALA A 76 -1.04 -6.80 7.26
CA ALA A 76 -1.82 -6.29 8.39
C ALA A 76 -2.01 -4.78 8.35
N PHE A 77 -0.97 -4.03 7.99
CA PHE A 77 -1.05 -2.57 7.86
C PHE A 77 -1.94 -2.15 6.70
N LEU A 78 -1.89 -2.90 5.59
CA LEU A 78 -2.80 -2.69 4.46
C LEU A 78 -4.25 -2.95 4.89
N ALA A 79 -4.51 -4.03 5.62
CA ALA A 79 -5.83 -4.38 6.11
C ALA A 79 -6.38 -3.30 7.06
N ILE A 80 -5.58 -2.84 8.05
CA ILE A 80 -5.98 -1.76 8.97
C ILE A 80 -6.37 -0.51 8.19
N GLY A 81 -5.56 -0.09 7.21
CA GLY A 81 -5.85 1.07 6.37
C GLY A 81 -7.11 0.90 5.54
N ALA A 82 -7.29 -0.26 4.89
CA ALA A 82 -8.45 -0.56 4.06
C ALA A 82 -9.76 -0.58 4.86
N TYR A 83 -9.77 -1.24 6.03
CA TYR A 83 -10.95 -1.27 6.90
C TYR A 83 -11.26 0.09 7.51
N ALA A 84 -10.25 0.87 7.90
CA ALA A 84 -10.45 2.23 8.38
C ALA A 84 -11.08 3.12 7.30
N GLU A 85 -10.60 3.04 6.06
CA GLU A 85 -11.18 3.76 4.93
C GLU A 85 -12.62 3.35 4.65
N ALA A 86 -12.89 2.05 4.56
CA ALA A 86 -14.23 1.52 4.34
C ALA A 86 -15.21 1.98 5.43
N TYR A 87 -14.80 1.95 6.69
CA TYR A 87 -15.61 2.39 7.82
C TYR A 87 -15.93 3.89 7.79
N LEU A 88 -14.97 4.74 7.42
CA LEU A 88 -15.18 6.17 7.29
C LEU A 88 -16.08 6.50 6.10
N GLN A 89 -15.91 5.83 4.96
CA GLN A 89 -16.78 6.00 3.80
C GLN A 89 -18.21 5.55 4.07
N ALA A 90 -18.41 4.44 4.79
CA ALA A 90 -19.75 3.99 5.21
C ALA A 90 -20.47 5.01 6.08
N ARG A 91 -19.76 5.91 6.76
CA ARG A 91 -20.31 7.04 7.52
C ARG A 91 -20.52 8.31 6.71
N GLY A 92 -20.31 8.26 5.40
CA GLY A 92 -20.52 9.39 4.49
C GLY A 92 -19.36 10.39 4.43
N TRP A 93 -18.16 10.03 4.93
CA TRP A 93 -16.99 10.89 4.81
C TRP A 93 -16.48 10.90 3.37
N PRO A 94 -16.17 12.08 2.79
CA PRO A 94 -15.60 12.13 1.45
C PRO A 94 -14.19 11.54 1.44
N PHE A 95 -13.84 10.82 0.37
CA PHE A 95 -12.56 10.13 0.19
C PHE A 95 -11.33 11.01 0.50
N LEU A 96 -11.41 12.30 0.17
CA LEU A 96 -10.29 13.24 0.37
C LEU A 96 -9.88 13.40 1.84
N PHE A 97 -10.83 13.19 2.78
CA PHE A 97 -10.56 13.27 4.22
C PHE A 97 -10.42 11.88 4.85
N SER A 98 -11.13 10.88 4.36
CA SER A 98 -11.06 9.52 4.90
C SER A 98 -9.72 8.87 4.62
N ALA A 99 -9.17 9.00 3.41
CA ALA A 99 -7.91 8.39 3.04
C ALA A 99 -6.70 8.86 3.89
N PRO A 100 -6.49 10.17 4.17
CA PRO A 100 -5.44 10.60 5.08
C PRO A 100 -5.61 10.07 6.51
N ILE A 101 -6.85 9.97 7.01
CA ILE A 101 -7.13 9.43 8.35
C ILE A 101 -6.83 7.93 8.39
N ALA A 102 -7.24 7.17 7.38
CA ALA A 102 -6.95 5.74 7.28
C ALA A 102 -5.44 5.46 7.18
N MET A 103 -4.71 6.28 6.41
CA MET A 103 -3.24 6.22 6.36
C MET A 103 -2.61 6.51 7.72
N LEU A 104 -3.10 7.51 8.45
CA LEU A 104 -2.60 7.85 9.78
C LEU A 104 -2.87 6.72 10.78
N MET A 105 -4.06 6.10 10.74
CA MET A 105 -4.38 4.96 11.59
C MET A 105 -3.44 3.77 11.34
N SER A 106 -3.19 3.44 10.08
CA SER A 106 -2.23 2.40 9.70
C SER A 106 -0.80 2.75 10.14
N ALA A 107 -0.39 4.02 10.00
CA ALA A 107 0.92 4.49 10.45
C ALA A 107 1.08 4.40 11.97
N VAL A 108 0.07 4.80 12.75
CA VAL A 108 0.07 4.70 14.22
C VAL A 108 0.17 3.24 14.66
N ALA A 109 -0.58 2.34 14.03
CA ALA A 109 -0.46 0.90 14.28
C ALA A 109 0.95 0.40 13.96
N GLY A 110 1.54 0.88 12.86
CA GLY A 110 2.93 0.57 12.48
C GLY A 110 3.94 1.01 13.53
N VAL A 111 3.83 2.24 14.04
CA VAL A 111 4.70 2.75 15.10
C VAL A 111 4.54 1.96 16.40
N ALA A 112 3.30 1.65 16.79
CA ALA A 112 3.02 0.88 18.02
C ALA A 112 3.70 -0.50 18.01
N ILE A 113 3.79 -1.13 16.83
CA ILE A 113 4.45 -2.43 16.68
C ILE A 113 5.95 -2.30 16.45
N ALA A 114 6.37 -1.25 15.77
CA ALA A 114 7.79 -1.01 15.53
C ALA A 114 8.56 -0.87 16.86
N LEU A 115 7.98 -0.22 17.89
CA LEU A 115 8.66 -0.02 19.17
C LEU A 115 9.14 -1.33 19.84
N PRO A 116 8.30 -2.37 20.04
CA PRO A 116 8.79 -3.65 20.54
C PRO A 116 9.63 -4.41 19.50
N ALA A 117 9.32 -4.26 18.22
CA ALA A 117 10.01 -4.94 17.12
C ALA A 117 11.47 -4.48 16.96
N LEU A 118 11.82 -3.23 17.34
CA LEU A 118 13.19 -2.72 17.32
C LEU A 118 14.18 -3.56 18.17
N ARG A 119 13.66 -4.35 19.12
CA ARG A 119 14.48 -5.24 19.95
C ARG A 119 14.74 -6.61 19.32
N LEU A 120 14.06 -6.89 18.20
CA LEU A 120 14.14 -8.17 17.50
C LEU A 120 14.94 -8.00 16.21
N THR A 121 15.74 -8.99 15.86
CA THR A 121 16.55 -8.96 14.63
C THR A 121 16.38 -10.25 13.84
N GLY A 122 16.57 -10.15 12.53
CA GLY A 122 16.58 -11.30 11.63
C GLY A 122 15.28 -12.11 11.66
N LEU A 123 15.39 -13.41 11.85
CA LEU A 123 14.28 -14.36 11.81
C LEU A 123 13.23 -14.11 12.91
N TYR A 124 13.66 -13.67 14.10
CA TYR A 124 12.73 -13.38 15.20
C TYR A 124 11.79 -12.24 14.88
N LEU A 125 12.28 -11.21 14.17
CA LEU A 125 11.46 -10.10 13.70
C LEU A 125 10.44 -10.58 12.65
N ALA A 126 10.86 -11.44 11.72
CA ALA A 126 9.97 -11.98 10.69
C ALA A 126 8.81 -12.81 11.31
N ILE A 127 9.12 -13.65 12.31
CA ILE A 127 8.10 -14.46 13.01
C ILE A 127 7.16 -13.56 13.83
N ALA A 128 7.70 -12.57 14.52
CA ALA A 128 6.89 -11.63 15.32
C ALA A 128 5.94 -10.82 14.44
N THR A 129 6.41 -10.34 13.28
CA THR A 129 5.56 -9.60 12.34
C THR A 129 4.52 -10.49 11.66
N LEU A 130 4.82 -11.77 11.42
CA LEU A 130 3.86 -12.74 10.93
C LEU A 130 2.75 -13.00 11.96
N ALA A 131 3.14 -13.25 13.23
CA ALA A 131 2.19 -13.43 14.32
C ALA A 131 1.27 -12.21 14.49
N PHE A 132 1.84 -11.01 14.37
CA PHE A 132 1.06 -9.77 14.35
C PHE A 132 0.06 -9.76 13.19
N GLY A 133 0.48 -10.19 11.99
CA GLY A 133 -0.41 -10.33 10.83
C GLY A 133 -1.66 -11.14 11.15
N PHE A 134 -1.49 -12.33 11.74
CA PHE A 134 -2.59 -13.20 12.16
C PHE A 134 -3.47 -12.58 13.26
N ILE A 135 -2.87 -11.88 14.24
CA ILE A 135 -3.65 -11.20 15.30
C ILE A 135 -4.54 -10.11 14.71
N VAL A 136 -4.03 -9.33 13.76
CA VAL A 136 -4.81 -8.28 13.08
C VAL A 136 -5.91 -8.88 12.23
N GLU A 137 -5.60 -9.92 11.44
CA GLU A 137 -6.57 -10.63 10.61
C GLU A 137 -7.73 -11.18 11.46
N GLU A 138 -7.42 -11.91 12.52
CA GLU A 138 -8.41 -12.46 13.43
C GLU A 138 -9.19 -11.35 14.18
N GLY A 139 -8.51 -10.28 14.59
CA GLY A 139 -9.13 -9.13 15.22
C GLY A 139 -10.14 -8.45 14.30
N LEU A 140 -9.77 -8.21 13.05
CA LEU A 140 -10.65 -7.60 12.05
C LEU A 140 -11.81 -8.53 11.68
N ALA A 141 -11.57 -9.84 11.57
CA ALA A 141 -12.62 -10.82 11.26
C ALA A 141 -13.70 -10.93 12.36
N ARG A 142 -13.31 -10.73 13.61
CA ARG A 142 -14.24 -10.82 14.77
C ARG A 142 -14.85 -9.49 15.19
N TRP A 143 -14.36 -8.38 14.70
CA TRP A 143 -14.84 -7.05 15.10
C TRP A 143 -16.11 -6.64 14.33
N GLU A 144 -17.18 -7.43 14.50
CA GLU A 144 -18.46 -7.26 13.79
C GLU A 144 -19.00 -5.81 13.77
N PRO A 145 -18.93 -5.00 14.86
CA PRO A 145 -19.50 -3.66 14.85
C PRO A 145 -18.79 -2.68 13.88
N VAL A 146 -17.54 -2.97 13.48
CA VAL A 146 -16.72 -2.09 12.65
C VAL A 146 -16.48 -2.67 11.26
N THR A 147 -16.29 -3.98 11.17
CA THR A 147 -15.91 -4.65 9.92
C THR A 147 -17.08 -5.40 9.25
N GLY A 148 -18.26 -5.48 9.91
CA GLY A 148 -19.34 -6.35 9.47
C GLY A 148 -19.09 -7.85 9.69
N GLY A 149 -17.88 -8.21 10.16
CA GLY A 149 -17.47 -9.58 10.42
C GLY A 149 -17.51 -10.49 9.19
N ASN A 150 -17.42 -11.80 9.43
CA ASN A 150 -17.49 -12.82 8.37
C ASN A 150 -18.88 -12.91 7.68
N ALA A 151 -19.92 -12.26 8.24
CA ALA A 151 -21.28 -12.29 7.70
C ALA A 151 -21.45 -11.46 6.41
N GLU A 152 -20.60 -10.44 6.19
CA GLU A 152 -20.66 -9.62 4.98
C GLU A 152 -20.10 -10.34 3.75
N ILE A 153 -19.13 -11.23 3.92
CA ILE A 153 -18.55 -12.03 2.83
C ILE A 153 -19.60 -12.97 2.25
N GLY A 154 -20.55 -13.45 3.07
CA GLY A 154 -21.64 -14.31 2.63
C GLY A 154 -22.76 -13.58 1.85
N ARG A 155 -22.94 -12.27 2.04
CA ARG A 155 -23.98 -11.48 1.36
C ARG A 155 -23.60 -11.02 -0.04
N ALA A 156 -22.32 -11.01 -0.38
CA ALA A 156 -21.84 -10.61 -1.69
C ALA A 156 -22.08 -11.70 -2.78
N HIS A 157 -22.59 -12.88 -2.41
CA HIS A 157 -22.82 -14.00 -3.31
C HIS A 157 -24.31 -14.39 -3.48
N VAL A 158 -25.26 -13.55 -3.05
CA VAL A 158 -26.70 -13.81 -3.24
C VAL A 158 -27.31 -12.82 -4.23
#